data_22802061c2b628c1700f6704f11eeb1e
#
_entry.id   22802061c2b628c1700f6704f11eeb1e
#
_cell.length_a   1.000
_cell.length_b   1.000
_cell.length_c   1.000
_cell.angle_alpha   90.00
_cell.angle_beta   90.00
_cell.angle_gamma   90.00
#
_symmetry.space_group_name_H-M   'P 1'
#
loop_
_entity.id
_entity.type
_entity.pdbx_description
1 polymer ?
#
loop_
_entity_poly.entity_id
_entity_poly.type
_entity_poly.pdbx_seq_one_letter_code
_entity_poly.pdbx_strand_id
1 'polypeptide(L)'
;IASGNLLCDVAEPDGFDRALEQAIEDEFGFFREVISRSPTELAEALKAHPFAIETEPKFHYVYFLLGAPSPAQVDALLARGLPEKLAVIGRDLHIAYPEGVAGSKLTPAMIAKTLGSHGTGRNLNTVTKLIELARD
;
A
#
# COMPACT_ATOMS: atom_id res chain seq x y z
N ILE A 1 5.49 10.63 9.80
CA ILE A 1 5.31 11.71 8.86
C ILE A 1 3.82 11.96 8.57
N ALA A 2 3.51 13.04 7.90
CA ALA A 2 2.15 13.58 7.82
C ALA A 2 1.05 12.64 7.30
N SER A 3 1.39 11.60 6.56
CA SER A 3 0.39 10.69 5.96
C SER A 3 0.11 9.44 6.79
N GLY A 4 0.39 9.48 8.10
CA GLY A 4 0.17 8.34 8.97
C GLY A 4 1.23 7.25 8.87
N ASN A 5 2.45 7.63 8.48
CA ASN A 5 3.58 6.71 8.42
C ASN A 5 4.38 6.77 9.72
N LEU A 6 4.86 5.61 10.16
CA LEU A 6 5.62 5.49 11.39
C LEU A 6 6.86 4.62 11.14
N LEU A 7 8.02 5.11 11.59
CA LEU A 7 9.27 4.36 11.52
C LEU A 7 9.58 3.81 12.90
N CYS A 8 9.82 2.50 12.98
CA CYS A 8 10.06 1.81 14.24
C CYS A 8 11.19 0.81 14.12
N ASP A 9 11.97 0.66 15.21
CA ASP A 9 12.86 -0.47 15.38
C ASP A 9 12.07 -1.55 16.10
N VAL A 10 11.95 -2.73 15.49
CA VAL A 10 11.17 -3.82 16.03
C VAL A 10 12.04 -5.07 16.15
N ALA A 11 12.27 -5.52 17.38
CA ALA A 11 13.08 -6.71 17.64
C ALA A 11 12.36 -7.99 17.18
N GLU A 12 11.05 -8.03 17.36
CA GLU A 12 10.22 -9.17 16.97
C GLU A 12 9.06 -8.70 16.09
N PRO A 13 9.23 -8.73 14.76
CA PRO A 13 8.19 -8.21 13.87
C PRO A 13 6.90 -9.03 13.86
N ASP A 14 6.95 -10.33 14.21
CA ASP A 14 5.75 -11.17 14.25
C ASP A 14 4.78 -10.66 15.32
N GLY A 15 3.55 -10.41 14.93
CA GLY A 15 2.53 -9.92 15.85
C GLY A 15 2.61 -8.43 16.16
N PHE A 16 3.63 -7.72 15.64
CA PHE A 16 3.80 -6.29 15.91
C PHE A 16 2.58 -5.46 15.50
N ASP A 17 2.05 -5.72 14.31
CA ASP A 17 0.92 -4.95 13.79
C ASP A 17 -0.31 -5.07 14.71
N ARG A 18 -0.61 -6.28 15.17
CA ARG A 18 -1.74 -6.52 16.06
C ARG A 18 -1.53 -5.87 17.42
N ALA A 19 -0.32 -5.95 17.96
CA ALA A 19 0.01 -5.33 19.22
C ALA A 19 -0.13 -3.80 19.15
N LEU A 20 0.32 -3.20 18.06
CA LEU A 20 0.20 -1.75 17.87
C LEU A 20 -1.26 -1.32 17.67
N GLU A 21 -2.03 -2.10 16.91
CA GLU A 21 -3.47 -1.85 16.73
C GLU A 21 -4.18 -1.84 18.09
N GLN A 22 -3.88 -2.82 18.94
CA GLN A 22 -4.48 -2.93 20.27
C GLN A 22 -4.06 -1.76 21.16
N ALA A 23 -2.79 -1.38 21.12
CA ALA A 23 -2.29 -0.24 21.90
C ALA A 23 -2.96 1.07 21.48
N ILE A 24 -3.18 1.28 20.19
CA ILE A 24 -3.87 2.47 19.67
C ILE A 24 -5.32 2.48 20.16
N GLU A 25 -6.01 1.33 20.08
CA GLU A 25 -7.40 1.23 20.51
C GLU A 25 -7.52 1.48 22.02
N ASP A 26 -6.62 0.91 22.83
CA ASP A 26 -6.63 1.09 24.28
C ASP A 26 -6.37 2.54 24.68
N GLU A 27 -5.47 3.22 24.00
CA GLU A 27 -5.08 4.61 24.35
C GLU A 27 -6.07 5.64 23.81
N PHE A 28 -6.55 5.47 22.58
CA PHE A 28 -7.33 6.49 21.88
C PHE A 28 -8.80 6.14 21.69
N GLY A 29 -9.20 4.91 22.00
CA GLY A 29 -10.59 4.48 21.90
C GLY A 29 -11.12 4.27 20.50
N PHE A 30 -10.23 4.16 19.49
CA PHE A 30 -10.64 3.84 18.13
C PHE A 30 -9.67 2.84 17.51
N PHE A 31 -10.19 2.06 16.56
CA PHE A 31 -9.39 1.06 15.84
C PHE A 31 -8.75 1.68 14.59
N ARG A 32 -7.47 1.40 14.37
CA ARG A 32 -6.75 1.71 13.12
C ARG A 32 -5.94 0.51 12.71
N GLU A 33 -6.13 0.06 11.49
CA GLU A 33 -5.32 -1.04 10.97
C GLU A 33 -3.88 -0.61 10.77
N VAL A 34 -2.96 -1.48 11.16
CA VAL A 34 -1.52 -1.25 11.01
C VAL A 34 -0.99 -2.22 9.96
N ILE A 35 -0.34 -1.67 8.96
CA ILE A 35 0.29 -2.43 7.89
C ILE A 35 1.77 -2.08 7.89
N SER A 36 2.62 -3.04 8.20
CA SER A 36 4.06 -2.80 8.25
C SER A 36 4.79 -3.40 7.05
N ARG A 37 5.88 -2.77 6.70
CA ARG A 37 6.81 -3.23 5.66
C ARG A 37 8.22 -2.87 6.09
N SER A 38 9.16 -3.79 5.87
CA SER A 38 10.58 -3.49 6.10
C SER A 38 11.13 -2.59 5.00
N PRO A 39 12.25 -1.89 5.22
CA PRO A 39 12.90 -1.12 4.17
C PRO A 39 13.23 -1.96 2.94
N THR A 40 13.61 -3.23 3.13
CA THR A 40 13.87 -4.16 2.04
C THR A 40 12.62 -4.43 1.23
N GLU A 41 11.49 -4.65 1.90
CA GLU A 41 10.20 -4.86 1.22
C GLU A 41 9.78 -3.63 0.43
N LEU A 42 10.00 -2.43 0.96
CA LEU A 42 9.71 -1.19 0.24
C LEU A 42 10.60 -1.03 -0.99
N ALA A 43 11.89 -1.32 -0.85
CA ALA A 43 12.84 -1.23 -1.97
C ALA A 43 12.49 -2.25 -3.05
N GLU A 44 12.12 -3.46 -2.68
CA GLU A 44 11.68 -4.47 -3.62
C GLU A 44 10.41 -4.07 -4.35
N ALA A 45 9.45 -3.45 -3.64
CA ALA A 45 8.23 -2.94 -4.25
C ALA A 45 8.53 -1.87 -5.31
N LEU A 46 9.43 -0.92 -5.01
CA LEU A 46 9.84 0.08 -6.00
C LEU A 46 10.47 -0.56 -7.23
N LYS A 47 11.34 -1.53 -7.00
CA LYS A 47 12.06 -2.22 -8.09
C LYS A 47 11.10 -3.05 -8.92
N ALA A 48 10.11 -3.66 -8.29
CA ALA A 48 9.14 -4.53 -8.97
C ALA A 48 8.02 -3.75 -9.66
N HIS A 49 7.89 -2.45 -9.42
CA HIS A 49 6.83 -1.63 -10.02
C HIS A 49 6.89 -1.77 -11.54
N PRO A 50 5.83 -2.37 -12.15
CA PRO A 50 5.95 -2.83 -13.54
C PRO A 50 5.68 -1.75 -14.59
N PHE A 51 5.25 -0.57 -14.15
CA PHE A 51 4.82 0.47 -15.08
C PHE A 51 5.92 1.52 -15.30
N ALA A 52 6.20 1.81 -16.57
CA ALA A 52 7.12 2.88 -16.91
C ALA A 52 6.59 4.23 -16.41
N ILE A 53 7.46 5.04 -15.83
CA ILE A 53 7.09 6.36 -15.31
C ILE A 53 7.15 7.36 -16.48
N GLU A 54 6.04 7.47 -17.19
CA GLU A 54 5.87 8.39 -18.32
C GLU A 54 5.31 9.73 -17.88
N THR A 55 4.77 9.78 -16.65
CA THR A 55 4.22 10.97 -16.05
C THR A 55 5.01 11.24 -14.75
N GLU A 56 4.46 12.03 -13.84
CA GLU A 56 5.14 12.29 -12.58
C GLU A 56 5.05 11.08 -11.64
N PRO A 57 6.11 10.79 -10.88
CA PRO A 57 6.09 9.67 -9.91
C PRO A 57 4.94 9.73 -8.91
N LYS A 58 4.41 10.92 -8.62
CA LYS A 58 3.27 11.10 -7.72
C LYS A 58 1.99 10.44 -8.22
N PHE A 59 1.91 10.09 -9.50
CA PHE A 59 0.77 9.40 -10.09
C PHE A 59 0.95 7.89 -10.12
N HIS A 60 2.07 7.38 -9.62
CA HIS A 60 2.33 5.97 -9.47
C HIS A 60 2.26 5.61 -7.99
N TYR A 61 1.48 4.57 -7.69
CA TYR A 61 1.25 4.15 -6.30
C TYR A 61 1.59 2.69 -6.11
N VAL A 62 2.03 2.37 -4.90
CA VAL A 62 1.99 1.00 -4.39
C VAL A 62 0.98 1.00 -3.26
N TYR A 63 -0.01 0.12 -3.37
CA TYR A 63 -1.03 -0.07 -2.36
C TYR A 63 -0.64 -1.31 -1.57
N PHE A 64 -0.18 -1.11 -0.34
CA PHE A 64 0.29 -2.19 0.52
C PHE A 64 -0.91 -2.83 1.18
N LEU A 65 -1.14 -4.10 0.86
CA LEU A 65 -2.29 -4.84 1.37
C LEU A 65 -1.94 -5.59 2.65
N LEU A 66 -2.93 -5.77 3.51
CA LEU A 66 -2.78 -6.55 4.73
C LEU A 66 -2.51 -8.02 4.42
N GLY A 67 -3.16 -8.56 3.38
CA GLY A 67 -2.96 -9.93 2.94
C GLY A 67 -2.92 -10.04 1.43
N ALA A 68 -2.33 -11.13 0.91
CA ALA A 68 -2.27 -11.38 -0.53
C ALA A 68 -3.65 -11.81 -1.04
N PRO A 69 -4.19 -11.13 -2.09
CA PRO A 69 -5.46 -11.54 -2.68
C PRO A 69 -5.33 -12.83 -3.47
N SER A 70 -6.46 -13.53 -3.65
CA SER A 70 -6.49 -14.74 -4.47
C SER A 70 -6.46 -14.36 -5.96
N PRO A 71 -6.06 -15.29 -6.85
CA PRO A 71 -6.11 -15.03 -8.30
C PRO A 71 -7.48 -14.60 -8.78
N ALA A 72 -8.55 -15.18 -8.23
CA ALA A 72 -9.92 -14.82 -8.62
C ALA A 72 -10.25 -13.37 -8.24
N GLN A 73 -9.77 -12.90 -7.08
CA GLN A 73 -9.97 -11.53 -6.64
C GLN A 73 -9.19 -10.55 -7.53
N VAL A 74 -7.97 -10.92 -7.90
CA VAL A 74 -7.15 -10.10 -8.82
C VAL A 74 -7.84 -10.00 -10.18
N ASP A 75 -8.31 -11.11 -10.71
CA ASP A 75 -9.02 -11.15 -12.00
C ASP A 75 -10.28 -10.28 -11.96
N ALA A 76 -11.02 -10.31 -10.84
CA ALA A 76 -12.21 -9.49 -10.66
C ALA A 76 -11.88 -8.00 -10.71
N LEU A 77 -10.76 -7.59 -10.13
CA LEU A 77 -10.31 -6.20 -10.18
C LEU A 77 -9.93 -5.79 -11.59
N LEU A 78 -9.13 -6.62 -12.27
CA LEU A 78 -8.67 -6.34 -13.62
C LEU A 78 -9.83 -6.31 -14.64
N ALA A 79 -10.88 -7.10 -14.38
CA ALA A 79 -12.05 -7.16 -15.26
C ALA A 79 -12.94 -5.91 -15.22
N ARG A 80 -12.70 -4.98 -14.29
CA ARG A 80 -13.52 -3.77 -14.17
C ARG A 80 -13.32 -2.76 -15.31
N GLY A 81 -12.26 -2.92 -16.12
CA GLY A 81 -12.00 -2.02 -17.23
C GLY A 81 -11.68 -0.60 -16.84
N LEU A 82 -10.98 -0.42 -15.73
CA LEU A 82 -10.59 0.90 -15.22
C LEU A 82 -9.49 1.51 -16.09
N PRO A 83 -9.41 2.86 -16.19
CA PRO A 83 -8.34 3.51 -16.95
C PRO A 83 -6.97 3.35 -16.31
N GLU A 84 -6.90 3.09 -15.01
CA GLU A 84 -5.65 2.89 -14.31
C GLU A 84 -4.99 1.58 -14.73
N LYS A 85 -3.65 1.58 -14.79
CA LYS A 85 -2.86 0.36 -14.97
C LYS A 85 -2.68 -0.30 -13.62
N LEU A 86 -2.97 -1.59 -13.53
CA LEU A 86 -2.98 -2.33 -12.27
C LEU A 86 -2.19 -3.62 -12.39
N ALA A 87 -1.44 -3.96 -11.34
CA ALA A 87 -0.78 -5.26 -11.22
C ALA A 87 -0.64 -5.61 -9.74
N VAL A 88 -0.94 -6.85 -9.39
CA VAL A 88 -0.75 -7.35 -8.02
C VAL A 88 0.47 -8.26 -8.00
N ILE A 89 1.41 -7.94 -7.12
CA ILE A 89 2.63 -8.71 -6.91
C ILE A 89 2.73 -9.00 -5.41
N GLY A 90 2.46 -10.25 -5.02
CA GLY A 90 2.43 -10.62 -3.60
C GLY A 90 1.32 -9.89 -2.87
N ARG A 91 1.67 -9.06 -1.89
CA ARG A 91 0.74 -8.24 -1.11
C ARG A 91 0.71 -6.79 -1.57
N ASP A 92 1.26 -6.50 -2.74
CA ASP A 92 1.37 -5.13 -3.23
C ASP A 92 0.55 -4.96 -4.49
N LEU A 93 -0.34 -3.98 -4.50
CA LEU A 93 -1.08 -3.58 -5.69
C LEU A 93 -0.37 -2.35 -6.28
N HIS A 94 0.19 -2.53 -7.46
CA HIS A 94 0.86 -1.45 -8.18
C HIS A 94 -0.14 -0.73 -9.07
N ILE A 95 -0.17 0.59 -9.02
CA ILE A 95 -1.15 1.41 -9.73
C ILE A 95 -0.44 2.54 -10.47
N ALA A 96 -0.80 2.74 -11.73
CA ALA A 96 -0.46 3.95 -12.47
C ALA A 96 -1.76 4.68 -12.81
N TYR A 97 -1.87 5.93 -12.34
CA TYR A 97 -3.03 6.77 -12.58
C TYR A 97 -2.73 7.70 -13.76
N PRO A 98 -3.21 7.41 -14.97
CA PRO A 98 -2.87 8.24 -16.15
C PRO A 98 -3.43 9.66 -16.06
N GLU A 99 -4.52 9.84 -15.32
CA GLU A 99 -5.19 11.14 -15.18
C GLU A 99 -5.14 11.65 -13.73
N GLY A 100 -4.25 11.08 -12.91
CA GLY A 100 -4.15 11.42 -11.48
C GLY A 100 -5.15 10.67 -10.64
N VAL A 101 -5.08 10.88 -9.33
CA VAL A 101 -5.88 10.16 -8.34
C VAL A 101 -7.27 10.78 -8.17
N ALA A 102 -7.38 12.09 -8.31
CA ALA A 102 -8.64 12.79 -8.12
C ALA A 102 -9.68 12.33 -9.15
N GLY A 103 -10.86 11.97 -8.67
CA GLY A 103 -11.94 11.49 -9.53
C GLY A 103 -11.83 10.04 -9.95
N SER A 104 -10.76 9.33 -9.56
CA SER A 104 -10.64 7.90 -9.84
C SER A 104 -11.72 7.11 -9.13
N LYS A 105 -12.23 6.09 -9.81
CA LYS A 105 -13.18 5.14 -9.21
C LYS A 105 -12.48 4.07 -8.37
N LEU A 106 -11.16 4.01 -8.46
CA LEU A 106 -10.34 3.08 -7.70
C LEU A 106 -10.12 3.64 -6.29
N THR A 107 -11.13 3.50 -5.44
CA THR A 107 -11.12 4.00 -4.06
C THR A 107 -10.64 2.93 -3.10
N PRO A 108 -10.16 3.32 -1.89
CA PRO A 108 -9.81 2.33 -0.87
C PRO A 108 -10.93 1.36 -0.55
N ALA A 109 -12.17 1.83 -0.49
CA ALA A 109 -13.33 0.97 -0.23
C ALA A 109 -13.54 -0.05 -1.35
N MET A 110 -13.41 0.36 -2.60
CA MET A 110 -13.57 -0.54 -3.74
C MET A 110 -12.44 -1.57 -3.78
N ILE A 111 -11.20 -1.15 -3.51
CA ILE A 111 -10.06 -2.06 -3.45
C ILE A 111 -10.26 -3.11 -2.36
N ALA A 112 -10.64 -2.69 -1.16
CA ALA A 112 -10.87 -3.60 -0.03
C ALA A 112 -11.96 -4.61 -0.35
N LYS A 113 -13.06 -4.16 -0.93
CA LYS A 113 -14.19 -5.02 -1.28
C LYS A 113 -13.80 -6.03 -2.38
N THR A 114 -13.09 -5.58 -3.40
CA THR A 114 -12.76 -6.42 -4.56
C THR A 114 -11.65 -7.42 -4.24
N LEU A 115 -10.61 -6.97 -3.53
CA LEU A 115 -9.46 -7.83 -3.19
C LEU A 115 -9.60 -8.54 -1.86
N GLY A 116 -10.65 -8.24 -1.09
CA GLY A 116 -10.89 -8.88 0.20
C GLY A 116 -9.84 -8.53 1.24
N SER A 117 -9.14 -7.43 1.09
CA SER A 117 -8.08 -7.02 2.00
C SER A 117 -8.03 -5.51 2.10
N HIS A 118 -7.88 -5.01 3.31
CA HIS A 118 -7.58 -3.61 3.53
C HIS A 118 -6.12 -3.31 3.15
N GLY A 119 -5.85 -2.06 2.85
CA GLY A 119 -4.51 -1.65 2.48
C GLY A 119 -4.31 -0.17 2.65
N THR A 120 -3.09 0.28 2.35
CA THR A 120 -2.76 1.70 2.38
C THR A 120 -1.92 2.05 1.15
N GLY A 121 -2.34 3.09 0.44
CA GLY A 121 -1.67 3.53 -0.78
C GLY A 121 -0.66 4.62 -0.50
N ARG A 122 0.51 4.49 -1.12
CA ARG A 122 1.54 5.53 -1.06
C ARG A 122 2.10 5.73 -2.47
N ASN A 123 2.28 6.98 -2.88
CA ASN A 123 2.91 7.24 -4.15
C ASN A 123 4.41 6.93 -4.09
N LEU A 124 5.07 6.81 -5.24
CA LEU A 124 6.47 6.40 -5.29
C LEU A 124 7.39 7.40 -4.60
N ASN A 125 7.05 8.69 -4.59
CA ASN A 125 7.83 9.70 -3.87
C ASN A 125 7.84 9.41 -2.37
N THR A 126 6.68 9.08 -1.80
CA THR A 126 6.56 8.74 -0.38
C THR A 126 7.31 7.45 -0.05
N VAL A 127 7.19 6.44 -0.90
CA VAL A 127 7.90 5.16 -0.69
C VAL A 127 9.42 5.40 -0.69
N THR A 128 9.92 6.17 -1.66
CA THR A 128 11.33 6.53 -1.73
C THR A 128 11.78 7.26 -0.47
N LYS A 129 10.99 8.21 -0.01
CA LYS A 129 11.30 8.99 1.20
C LYS A 129 11.36 8.10 2.44
N LEU A 130 10.43 7.16 2.57
CA LEU A 130 10.43 6.23 3.70
C LEU A 130 11.67 5.33 3.71
N ILE A 131 12.11 4.88 2.54
CA ILE A 131 13.33 4.08 2.43
C ILE A 131 14.55 4.90 2.87
N GLU A 132 14.65 6.15 2.44
CA GLU A 132 15.74 7.05 2.82
C GLU A 132 15.78 7.26 4.33
N LEU A 133 14.62 7.52 4.94
CA LEU A 133 14.52 7.76 6.37
C LEU A 133 14.87 6.51 7.19
N ALA A 134 14.60 5.33 6.66
CA ALA A 134 14.84 4.06 7.36
C ALA A 134 16.29 3.56 7.27
N ARG A 135 17.13 4.20 6.44
CA ARG A 135 18.51 3.75 6.20
C ARG A 135 19.54 4.24 7.23
N ASP A 136 19.16 5.06 8.13
CA ASP A 136 20.08 5.62 9.11
C ASP A 136 20.56 4.63 10.16
#